data_89cff2fda5fa824a99d90e74942a8a85
#
_entry.id   89cff2fda5fa824a99d90e74942a8a85
#
_cell.length_a   1.000
_cell.length_b   1.000
_cell.length_c   1.000
_cell.angle_alpha   90.00
_cell.angle_beta   90.00
_cell.angle_gamma   90.00
#
_symmetry.space_group_name_H-M   'P 1'
#
loop_
_entity.id
_entity.type
_entity.pdbx_description
1 polymer ?
#
loop_
_entity_poly.entity_id
_entity_poly.type
_entity_poly.pdbx_seq_one_letter_code
_entity_poly.pdbx_strand_id
1 'polypeptide(L)'
;MTTTSYLNPHLTQEWNDWLNTNISNGVEITTLAKTLEQHGYHIAVGDLLKNYQIDIKHPQIDLSKNFIDIDNRRIPIIFTAQAPKVVVFDNFLSHEECQQLIACAEDKFQTATVVNAQTGEYFTTTERTSMNAVFQRQENAIISLLENRIAQVLNFPIDNGEGLQILRYHSGGEYKPHFDF
;
A
#
# COMPACT_ATOMS: atom_id res chain seq x y z
N MET A 1 -15.04 -4.33 20.63
CA MET A 1 -15.74 -5.05 19.55
C MET A 1 -15.69 -6.52 19.91
N THR A 2 -16.84 -7.17 20.10
CA THR A 2 -16.91 -8.61 20.38
C THR A 2 -16.61 -9.36 19.08
N THR A 3 -15.40 -9.84 18.94
CA THR A 3 -15.03 -10.72 17.83
C THR A 3 -15.77 -12.05 18.04
N THR A 4 -16.72 -12.35 17.19
CA THR A 4 -17.39 -13.65 17.17
C THR A 4 -16.33 -14.68 16.78
N SER A 5 -16.01 -15.63 17.66
CA SER A 5 -15.07 -16.69 17.34
C SER A 5 -15.68 -17.56 16.22
N TYR A 6 -14.97 -17.68 15.12
CA TYR A 6 -15.35 -18.53 14.00
C TYR A 6 -14.58 -19.86 14.07
N LEU A 7 -15.26 -20.95 13.75
CA LEU A 7 -14.62 -22.27 13.61
C LEU A 7 -14.55 -22.63 12.11
N ASN A 8 -13.34 -22.63 11.55
CA ASN A 8 -13.12 -23.11 10.20
C ASN A 8 -13.10 -24.65 10.21
N PRO A 9 -14.00 -25.32 9.46
CA PRO A 9 -14.14 -26.79 9.49
C PRO A 9 -12.91 -27.52 8.90
N HIS A 10 -12.04 -26.82 8.20
CA HIS A 10 -10.82 -27.39 7.62
C HIS A 10 -9.59 -27.28 8.54
N LEU A 11 -9.76 -26.68 9.72
CA LEU A 11 -8.73 -26.51 10.74
C LEU A 11 -9.00 -27.39 11.96
N THR A 12 -7.94 -27.85 12.62
CA THR A 12 -8.07 -28.45 13.95
C THR A 12 -8.53 -27.40 14.97
N GLN A 13 -9.00 -27.84 16.13
CA GLN A 13 -9.40 -26.92 17.20
C GLN A 13 -8.25 -25.99 17.60
N GLU A 14 -7.04 -26.53 17.73
CA GLU A 14 -5.83 -25.78 18.09
C GLU A 14 -5.53 -24.66 17.08
N TRP A 15 -5.64 -24.96 15.80
CA TRP A 15 -5.43 -23.96 14.72
C TRP A 15 -6.56 -22.92 14.66
N ASN A 16 -7.78 -23.30 14.97
CA ASN A 16 -8.88 -22.36 15.11
C ASN A 16 -8.65 -21.40 16.28
N ASP A 17 -8.22 -21.90 17.44
CA ASP A 17 -7.94 -21.09 18.62
C ASP A 17 -6.76 -20.15 18.38
N TRP A 18 -5.68 -20.65 17.72
CA TRP A 18 -4.54 -19.84 17.29
C TRP A 18 -4.99 -18.71 16.36
N LEU A 19 -5.79 -19.02 15.34
CA LEU A 19 -6.27 -18.05 14.36
C LEU A 19 -7.15 -16.98 15.00
N ASN A 20 -8.12 -17.38 15.83
CA ASN A 20 -9.00 -16.48 16.57
C ASN A 20 -8.20 -15.53 17.49
N THR A 21 -7.20 -16.06 18.19
CA THR A 21 -6.34 -15.27 19.07
C THR A 21 -5.54 -14.23 18.30
N ASN A 22 -4.91 -14.63 17.19
CA ASN A 22 -4.09 -13.72 16.39
C ASN A 22 -4.91 -12.66 15.66
N ILE A 23 -6.10 -13.00 15.16
CA ILE A 23 -7.04 -12.01 14.59
C ILE A 23 -7.47 -11.01 15.67
N SER A 24 -7.80 -11.47 16.88
CA SER A 24 -8.18 -10.59 17.99
C SER A 24 -7.03 -9.66 18.41
N ASN A 25 -5.78 -10.09 18.25
CA ASN A 25 -4.58 -9.30 18.49
C ASN A 25 -4.21 -8.36 17.34
N GLY A 26 -4.99 -8.35 16.25
CA GLY A 26 -4.78 -7.47 15.10
C GLY A 26 -3.66 -7.91 14.17
N VAL A 27 -3.26 -9.19 14.21
CA VAL A 27 -2.27 -9.73 13.26
C VAL A 27 -2.90 -9.75 11.86
N GLU A 28 -2.11 -9.32 10.89
CA GLU A 28 -2.54 -9.18 9.51
C GLU A 28 -2.97 -10.53 8.90
N ILE A 29 -4.13 -10.55 8.23
CA ILE A 29 -4.76 -11.79 7.74
C ILE A 29 -3.90 -12.51 6.69
N THR A 30 -3.16 -11.76 5.88
CA THR A 30 -2.21 -12.29 4.89
C THR A 30 -1.06 -13.04 5.54
N THR A 31 -0.56 -12.54 6.67
CA THR A 31 0.46 -13.22 7.49
C THR A 31 -0.08 -14.51 8.09
N LEU A 32 -1.32 -14.47 8.59
CA LEU A 32 -1.98 -15.66 9.16
C LEU A 32 -2.23 -16.73 8.09
N ALA A 33 -2.69 -16.34 6.90
CA ALA A 33 -2.88 -17.25 5.78
C ALA A 33 -1.57 -17.92 5.36
N LYS A 34 -0.47 -17.15 5.27
CA LYS A 34 0.86 -17.64 4.94
C LYS A 34 1.38 -18.63 5.98
N THR A 35 1.13 -18.38 7.26
CA THR A 35 1.50 -19.31 8.35
C THR A 35 0.69 -20.61 8.26
N LEU A 36 -0.61 -20.53 7.98
CA LEU A 36 -1.45 -21.72 7.78
C LEU A 36 -0.94 -22.56 6.59
N GLU A 37 -0.60 -21.90 5.47
CA GLU A 37 -0.06 -22.57 4.27
C GLU A 37 1.24 -23.32 4.57
N GLN A 38 2.16 -22.72 5.34
CA GLN A 38 3.40 -23.36 5.78
C GLN A 38 3.17 -24.62 6.62
N HIS A 39 2.00 -24.74 7.24
CA HIS A 39 1.58 -25.90 8.02
C HIS A 39 0.60 -26.83 7.28
N GLY A 40 0.48 -26.64 5.95
CA GLY A 40 -0.29 -27.52 5.07
C GLY A 40 -1.79 -27.20 4.97
N TYR A 41 -2.22 -26.03 5.48
CA TYR A 41 -3.59 -25.58 5.38
C TYR A 41 -3.74 -24.53 4.27
N HIS A 42 -4.33 -24.90 3.17
CA HIS A 42 -4.55 -24.01 2.01
C HIS A 42 -5.90 -23.29 2.11
N ILE A 43 -5.95 -22.20 2.85
CA ILE A 43 -7.16 -21.39 3.05
C ILE A 43 -6.97 -20.04 2.34
N ALA A 44 -7.87 -19.72 1.41
CA ALA A 44 -7.81 -18.45 0.72
C ALA A 44 -8.04 -17.27 1.69
N VAL A 45 -7.25 -16.21 1.53
CA VAL A 45 -7.38 -14.98 2.33
C VAL A 45 -8.81 -14.44 2.29
N GLY A 46 -9.45 -14.49 1.11
CA GLY A 46 -10.84 -14.05 0.94
C GLY A 46 -11.85 -14.82 1.81
N ASP A 47 -11.64 -16.12 2.00
CA ASP A 47 -12.49 -16.95 2.86
C ASP A 47 -12.27 -16.58 4.35
N LEU A 48 -11.03 -16.33 4.76
CA LEU A 48 -10.74 -15.86 6.11
C LEU A 48 -11.41 -14.51 6.38
N LEU A 49 -11.26 -13.55 5.47
CA LEU A 49 -11.90 -12.24 5.58
C LEU A 49 -13.41 -12.34 5.73
N LYS A 50 -14.05 -13.12 4.86
CA LYS A 50 -15.50 -13.31 4.86
C LYS A 50 -15.98 -13.99 6.15
N ASN A 51 -15.31 -15.04 6.56
CA ASN A 51 -15.74 -15.86 7.70
C ASN A 51 -15.55 -15.15 9.05
N TYR A 52 -14.51 -14.34 9.17
CA TYR A 52 -14.27 -13.53 10.37
C TYR A 52 -14.92 -12.15 10.32
N GLN A 53 -15.73 -11.87 9.28
CA GLN A 53 -16.37 -10.56 9.06
C GLN A 53 -15.37 -9.39 9.18
N ILE A 54 -14.14 -9.62 8.72
CA ILE A 54 -13.11 -8.60 8.73
C ILE A 54 -13.42 -7.64 7.59
N ASP A 55 -13.90 -6.46 7.95
CA ASP A 55 -14.12 -5.39 6.99
C ASP A 55 -12.78 -4.73 6.68
N ILE A 56 -12.17 -5.13 5.57
CA ILE A 56 -11.01 -4.40 5.05
C ILE A 56 -11.54 -3.06 4.51
N LYS A 57 -11.24 -2.01 5.23
CA LYS A 57 -11.46 -0.66 4.70
C LYS A 57 -10.60 -0.51 3.45
N HIS A 58 -11.25 -0.45 2.31
CA HIS A 58 -10.59 -0.10 1.06
C HIS A 58 -10.55 1.42 0.90
N PRO A 59 -9.52 1.97 0.26
CA PRO A 59 -9.48 3.37 -0.12
C PRO A 59 -10.76 3.76 -0.88
N GLN A 60 -11.38 4.86 -0.47
CA GLN A 60 -12.60 5.38 -1.07
C GLN A 60 -12.39 6.83 -1.49
N ILE A 61 -12.52 7.10 -2.78
CA ILE A 61 -12.44 8.45 -3.31
C ILE A 61 -13.86 8.94 -3.59
N ASP A 62 -14.19 10.14 -3.11
CA ASP A 62 -15.46 10.81 -3.46
C ASP A 62 -15.42 11.25 -4.92
N LEU A 63 -16.16 10.56 -5.76
CA LEU A 63 -16.32 10.85 -7.19
C LEU A 63 -17.65 11.55 -7.51
N SER A 64 -18.35 12.10 -6.52
CA SER A 64 -19.61 12.84 -6.73
C SER A 64 -19.41 14.14 -7.51
N LYS A 65 -18.17 14.66 -7.52
CA LYS A 65 -17.73 15.83 -8.28
C LYS A 65 -16.50 15.48 -9.10
N ASN A 66 -16.17 16.31 -10.08
CA ASN A 66 -14.94 16.20 -10.86
C ASN A 66 -13.74 16.91 -10.21
N PHE A 67 -13.79 17.14 -8.91
CA PHE A 67 -12.71 17.73 -8.11
C PHE A 67 -12.84 17.33 -6.64
N ILE A 68 -11.74 17.45 -5.90
CA ILE A 68 -11.68 17.32 -4.44
C ILE A 68 -11.17 18.64 -3.88
N ASP A 69 -11.87 19.21 -2.89
CA ASP A 69 -11.39 20.37 -2.14
C ASP A 69 -10.65 19.89 -0.88
N ILE A 70 -9.35 20.21 -0.78
CA ILE A 70 -8.47 19.77 0.30
C ILE A 70 -7.32 20.78 0.49
N ASP A 71 -6.86 20.99 1.72
CA ASP A 71 -5.78 21.92 2.04
C ASP A 71 -5.98 23.33 1.41
N ASN A 72 -7.22 23.83 1.40
CA ASN A 72 -7.62 25.08 0.72
C ASN A 72 -7.30 25.11 -0.78
N ARG A 73 -7.15 23.96 -1.40
CA ARG A 73 -6.92 23.79 -2.84
C ARG A 73 -8.03 22.96 -3.46
N ARG A 74 -8.29 23.24 -4.72
CA ARG A 74 -9.13 22.40 -5.56
C ARG A 74 -8.27 21.54 -6.44
N ILE A 75 -8.39 20.22 -6.29
CA ILE A 75 -7.67 19.20 -7.04
C ILE A 75 -8.62 18.60 -8.07
N PRO A 76 -8.46 18.91 -9.37
CA PRO A 76 -9.32 18.37 -10.41
C PRO A 76 -9.14 16.86 -10.59
N ILE A 77 -10.24 16.16 -10.88
CA ILE A 77 -10.24 14.78 -11.36
C ILE A 77 -10.41 14.85 -12.88
N ILE A 78 -9.37 14.46 -13.62
CA ILE A 78 -9.34 14.60 -15.07
C ILE A 78 -9.67 13.30 -15.82
N PHE A 79 -9.61 12.16 -15.13
CA PHE A 79 -9.97 10.87 -15.70
C PHE A 79 -10.39 9.88 -14.62
N THR A 80 -11.37 9.04 -14.93
CA THR A 80 -11.74 7.89 -14.10
C THR A 80 -12.04 6.68 -14.97
N ALA A 81 -11.64 5.47 -14.51
CA ALA A 81 -12.04 4.19 -15.07
C ALA A 81 -12.54 3.26 -13.97
N GLN A 82 -13.45 2.36 -14.31
CA GLN A 82 -14.07 1.45 -13.33
C GLN A 82 -13.41 0.05 -13.29
N ALA A 83 -12.90 -0.42 -14.43
CA ALA A 83 -12.25 -1.71 -14.52
C ALA A 83 -11.06 -1.63 -15.50
N PRO A 84 -9.83 -1.60 -15.00
CA PRO A 84 -9.46 -1.46 -13.59
C PRO A 84 -9.91 -0.11 -13.02
N LYS A 85 -10.07 -0.03 -11.69
CA LYS A 85 -10.41 1.24 -11.03
C LYS A 85 -9.19 2.16 -11.06
N VAL A 86 -9.29 3.26 -11.81
CA VAL A 86 -8.25 4.28 -11.93
C VAL A 86 -8.87 5.66 -11.75
N VAL A 87 -8.21 6.51 -11.01
CA VAL A 87 -8.54 7.93 -10.88
C VAL A 87 -7.30 8.76 -11.12
N VAL A 88 -7.39 9.73 -12.02
CA VAL A 88 -6.27 10.63 -12.35
C VAL A 88 -6.61 12.03 -11.87
N PHE A 89 -5.73 12.58 -11.06
CA PHE A 89 -5.82 13.94 -10.53
C PHE A 89 -4.89 14.88 -11.31
N ASP A 90 -5.31 16.11 -11.49
CA ASP A 90 -4.47 17.21 -11.98
C ASP A 90 -4.00 18.07 -10.80
N ASN A 91 -2.79 18.59 -10.88
CA ASN A 91 -2.22 19.50 -9.87
C ASN A 91 -2.33 18.98 -8.43
N PHE A 92 -2.15 17.68 -8.23
CA PHE A 92 -2.18 17.07 -6.89
C PHE A 92 -1.12 17.65 -5.96
N LEU A 93 0.04 17.97 -6.51
CA LEU A 93 1.11 18.72 -5.87
C LEU A 93 1.30 20.07 -6.57
N SER A 94 1.67 21.12 -5.81
CA SER A 94 2.13 22.35 -6.41
C SER A 94 3.56 22.19 -6.95
N HIS A 95 3.98 23.15 -7.76
CA HIS A 95 5.36 23.16 -8.26
C HIS A 95 6.38 23.28 -7.12
N GLU A 96 6.09 24.09 -6.12
CA GLU A 96 6.92 24.27 -4.93
C GLU A 96 7.00 22.99 -4.11
N GLU A 97 5.88 22.28 -3.91
CA GLU A 97 5.84 20.98 -3.23
C GLU A 97 6.67 19.93 -3.98
N CYS A 98 6.56 19.89 -5.32
CA CYS A 98 7.41 19.01 -6.14
C CYS A 98 8.89 19.31 -5.96
N GLN A 99 9.27 20.60 -5.99
CA GLN A 99 10.67 20.99 -5.79
C GLN A 99 11.18 20.62 -4.39
N GLN A 100 10.38 20.79 -3.35
CA GLN A 100 10.74 20.38 -1.98
C GLN A 100 10.93 18.86 -1.89
N LEU A 101 10.06 18.06 -2.50
CA LEU A 101 10.19 16.60 -2.56
C LEU A 101 11.48 16.17 -3.28
N ILE A 102 11.78 16.79 -4.44
CA ILE A 102 13.00 16.53 -5.19
C ILE A 102 14.24 16.87 -4.35
N ALA A 103 14.22 18.04 -3.70
CA ALA A 103 15.37 18.49 -2.89
C ALA A 103 15.63 17.56 -1.69
N CYS A 104 14.59 17.10 -0.97
CA CYS A 104 14.80 16.21 0.16
C CYS A 104 15.12 14.76 -0.26
N ALA A 105 14.90 14.39 -1.53
CA ALA A 105 15.26 13.08 -2.06
C ALA A 105 16.72 13.01 -2.56
N GLU A 106 17.36 14.15 -2.86
CA GLU A 106 18.63 14.19 -3.57
C GLU A 106 19.72 13.37 -2.90
N ASP A 107 19.89 13.53 -1.59
CA ASP A 107 20.95 12.83 -0.81
C ASP A 107 20.55 11.39 -0.45
N LYS A 108 19.31 10.97 -0.75
CA LYS A 108 18.79 9.63 -0.45
C LYS A 108 18.78 8.68 -1.64
N PHE A 109 19.02 9.16 -2.85
CA PHE A 109 18.94 8.31 -4.02
C PHE A 109 19.98 7.20 -4.03
N GLN A 110 19.49 5.96 -4.13
CA GLN A 110 20.29 4.75 -4.28
C GLN A 110 19.80 3.96 -5.50
N THR A 111 20.66 3.14 -6.08
CA THR A 111 20.24 2.23 -7.16
C THR A 111 19.10 1.33 -6.64
N ALA A 112 18.00 1.31 -7.39
CA ALA A 112 16.87 0.48 -7.00
C ALA A 112 17.22 -1.02 -7.07
N THR A 113 16.74 -1.75 -6.08
CA THR A 113 16.87 -3.22 -6.03
C THR A 113 15.51 -3.86 -6.25
N VAL A 114 15.52 -5.13 -6.61
CA VAL A 114 14.34 -6.00 -6.64
C VAL A 114 14.53 -7.12 -5.63
N VAL A 115 13.42 -7.68 -5.16
CA VAL A 115 13.43 -8.80 -4.22
C VAL A 115 13.36 -10.11 -5.01
N ASN A 116 14.24 -11.05 -4.70
CA ASN A 116 14.11 -12.42 -5.19
C ASN A 116 12.93 -13.08 -4.47
N ALA A 117 11.88 -13.43 -5.22
CA ALA A 117 10.66 -14.02 -4.65
C ALA A 117 10.91 -15.38 -3.93
N GLN A 118 12.01 -16.08 -4.27
CA GLN A 118 12.34 -17.39 -3.66
C GLN A 118 13.22 -17.25 -2.42
N THR A 119 14.19 -16.32 -2.42
CA THR A 119 15.17 -16.19 -1.33
C THR A 119 14.88 -15.00 -0.41
N GLY A 120 14.08 -14.03 -0.84
CA GLY A 120 13.85 -12.75 -0.13
C GLY A 120 15.04 -11.79 -0.19
N GLU A 121 16.10 -12.11 -0.93
CA GLU A 121 17.29 -11.28 -1.03
C GLU A 121 17.11 -10.14 -2.02
N TYR A 122 17.69 -8.98 -1.72
CA TYR A 122 17.71 -7.82 -2.60
C TYR A 122 18.87 -7.90 -3.57
N PHE A 123 18.60 -7.67 -4.85
CA PHE A 123 19.63 -7.60 -5.89
C PHE A 123 19.34 -6.53 -6.94
N THR A 124 20.36 -6.07 -7.61
CA THR A 124 20.24 -5.15 -8.74
C THR A 124 19.98 -5.91 -10.02
N THR A 125 19.16 -5.36 -10.92
CA THR A 125 18.82 -5.97 -12.20
C THR A 125 18.77 -4.93 -13.31
N THR A 126 18.98 -5.38 -14.54
CA THR A 126 18.80 -4.54 -15.74
C THR A 126 17.31 -4.30 -16.06
N GLU A 127 16.40 -5.00 -15.41
CA GLU A 127 14.96 -4.83 -15.60
C GLU A 127 14.40 -3.60 -14.87
N ARG A 128 15.14 -3.10 -13.88
CA ARG A 128 14.80 -1.88 -13.14
C ARG A 128 16.05 -0.99 -13.06
N THR A 129 16.06 0.09 -13.84
CA THR A 129 17.21 1.00 -13.96
C THR A 129 17.00 2.32 -13.23
N SER A 130 15.97 2.42 -12.39
CA SER A 130 15.70 3.61 -11.58
C SER A 130 16.66 3.72 -10.40
N MET A 131 16.75 4.95 -9.88
CA MET A 131 17.20 5.20 -8.52
C MET A 131 15.97 5.43 -7.64
N ASN A 132 16.03 5.05 -6.38
CA ASN A 132 14.96 5.29 -5.42
C ASN A 132 15.49 6.02 -4.17
N ALA A 133 14.67 6.93 -3.66
CA ALA A 133 14.81 7.55 -2.36
C ALA A 133 13.61 7.12 -1.49
N VAL A 134 13.87 6.48 -0.37
CA VAL A 134 12.85 5.96 0.55
C VAL A 134 12.74 6.87 1.75
N PHE A 135 11.51 7.17 2.15
CA PHE A 135 11.19 7.96 3.33
C PHE A 135 10.37 7.13 4.32
N GLN A 136 10.71 7.27 5.59
CA GLN A 136 9.84 6.76 6.64
C GLN A 136 8.54 7.56 6.67
N ARG A 137 7.47 6.96 7.18
CA ARG A 137 6.20 7.68 7.35
C ARG A 137 6.43 8.94 8.20
N GLN A 138 5.89 10.07 7.73
CA GLN A 138 5.95 11.37 8.40
C GLN A 138 7.39 11.86 8.73
N GLU A 139 8.38 11.42 7.96
CA GLU A 139 9.79 11.68 8.23
C GLU A 139 10.12 13.19 8.30
N ASN A 140 9.44 13.99 7.50
CA ASN A 140 9.60 15.45 7.49
C ASN A 140 8.30 16.15 7.09
N ALA A 141 8.31 17.48 7.11
CA ALA A 141 7.09 18.27 6.90
C ALA A 141 6.43 18.05 5.52
N ILE A 142 7.21 17.95 4.43
CA ILE A 142 6.64 17.76 3.09
C ILE A 142 6.12 16.32 2.90
N ILE A 143 6.79 15.32 3.47
CA ILE A 143 6.31 13.94 3.47
C ILE A 143 5.02 13.83 4.27
N SER A 144 4.98 14.39 5.48
CA SER A 144 3.77 14.43 6.32
C SER A 144 2.59 15.12 5.63
N LEU A 145 2.84 16.24 4.94
CA LEU A 145 1.83 16.97 4.19
C LEU A 145 1.24 16.08 3.08
N LEU A 146 2.10 15.43 2.31
CA LEU A 146 1.67 14.58 1.19
C LEU A 146 0.91 13.35 1.69
N GLU A 147 1.39 12.66 2.71
CA GLU A 147 0.71 11.51 3.31
C GLU A 147 -0.67 11.88 3.88
N ASN A 148 -0.78 13.01 4.58
CA ASN A 148 -2.05 13.52 5.07
C ASN A 148 -3.03 13.82 3.92
N ARG A 149 -2.55 14.42 2.85
CA ARG A 149 -3.38 14.70 1.65
C ARG A 149 -3.86 13.41 0.99
N ILE A 150 -2.97 12.43 0.81
CA ILE A 150 -3.33 11.10 0.28
C ILE A 150 -4.37 10.44 1.17
N ALA A 151 -4.17 10.42 2.49
CA ALA A 151 -5.09 9.82 3.44
C ALA A 151 -6.49 10.46 3.38
N GLN A 152 -6.56 11.79 3.25
CA GLN A 152 -7.83 12.51 3.12
C GLN A 152 -8.52 12.19 1.79
N VAL A 153 -7.79 12.22 0.67
CA VAL A 153 -8.32 11.91 -0.68
C VAL A 153 -8.85 10.48 -0.75
N LEU A 154 -8.14 9.55 -0.15
CA LEU A 154 -8.50 8.13 -0.14
C LEU A 154 -9.51 7.77 0.96
N ASN A 155 -9.83 8.70 1.88
CA ASN A 155 -10.56 8.41 3.11
C ASN A 155 -10.00 7.16 3.81
N PHE A 156 -8.67 7.12 3.95
CA PHE A 156 -7.94 5.95 4.42
C PHE A 156 -6.82 6.36 5.38
N PRO A 157 -6.65 5.67 6.54
CA PRO A 157 -5.68 6.07 7.53
C PRO A 157 -4.23 6.03 7.01
N ILE A 158 -3.40 7.00 7.41
CA ILE A 158 -1.96 7.04 7.09
C ILE A 158 -1.26 5.76 7.54
N ASP A 159 -1.65 5.20 8.69
CA ASP A 159 -1.04 4.00 9.26
C ASP A 159 -1.16 2.75 8.38
N ASN A 160 -2.07 2.77 7.43
CA ASN A 160 -2.24 1.71 6.45
C ASN A 160 -1.39 1.91 5.18
N GLY A 161 -0.67 3.04 5.10
CA GLY A 161 0.24 3.35 4.00
C GLY A 161 1.65 2.86 4.28
N GLU A 162 2.37 2.51 3.22
CA GLU A 162 3.82 2.32 3.27
C GLU A 162 4.54 3.67 3.30
N GLY A 163 5.85 3.65 3.58
CA GLY A 163 6.70 4.83 3.43
C GLY A 163 6.76 5.28 1.96
N LEU A 164 6.87 6.57 1.74
CA LEU A 164 6.94 7.12 0.39
C LEU A 164 8.24 6.74 -0.32
N GLN A 165 8.14 6.39 -1.59
CA GLN A 165 9.27 6.22 -2.48
C GLN A 165 9.24 7.26 -3.59
N ILE A 166 10.37 7.93 -3.79
CA ILE A 166 10.60 8.81 -4.95
C ILE A 166 11.51 8.08 -5.91
N LEU A 167 11.05 7.89 -7.14
CA LEU A 167 11.80 7.21 -8.17
C LEU A 167 12.36 8.23 -9.16
N ARG A 168 13.65 8.07 -9.53
CA ARG A 168 14.31 8.85 -10.56
C ARG A 168 14.70 7.94 -11.72
N TYR A 169 14.25 8.28 -12.91
CA TYR A 169 14.66 7.64 -14.15
C TYR A 169 15.49 8.62 -14.99
N HIS A 170 16.66 8.21 -15.39
CA HIS A 170 17.42 8.92 -16.42
C HIS A 170 16.82 8.63 -17.80
N SER A 171 17.21 9.43 -18.81
CA SER A 171 16.78 9.20 -20.18
C SER A 171 17.11 7.77 -20.63
N GLY A 172 16.10 7.04 -21.13
CA GLY A 172 16.22 5.63 -21.49
C GLY A 172 16.10 4.65 -20.32
N GLY A 173 15.91 5.16 -19.08
CA GLY A 173 15.65 4.30 -17.93
C GLY A 173 14.22 3.73 -17.94
N GLU A 174 14.08 2.49 -17.48
CA GLU A 174 12.81 1.78 -17.45
C GLU A 174 12.67 0.91 -16.20
N TYR A 175 11.45 0.55 -15.90
CA TYR A 175 11.09 -0.62 -15.10
C TYR A 175 10.15 -1.48 -15.93
N LYS A 176 10.60 -2.67 -16.29
CA LYS A 176 9.82 -3.58 -17.15
C LYS A 176 8.51 -3.97 -16.50
N PRO A 177 7.48 -4.39 -17.28
CA PRO A 177 6.23 -4.91 -16.74
C PRO A 177 6.50 -6.01 -15.72
N HIS A 178 5.88 -5.90 -14.56
CA HIS A 178 6.07 -6.80 -13.41
C HIS A 178 4.78 -6.88 -12.59
N PHE A 179 4.74 -7.82 -11.68
CA PHE A 179 3.71 -7.92 -10.65
C PHE A 179 4.30 -7.46 -9.31
N ASP A 180 3.50 -6.81 -8.48
CA ASP A 180 3.88 -6.30 -7.15
C ASP A 180 3.56 -7.29 -6.01
N PHE A 181 3.50 -8.60 -6.33
CA PHE A 181 3.21 -9.67 -5.36
C PHE A 181 4.11 -10.89 -5.55
#